data_98243de57412253f785de5327d556c4a
#
_entry.id   98243de57412253f785de5327d556c4a
#
_cell.length_a   1.000
_cell.length_b   1.000
_cell.length_c   1.000
_cell.angle_alpha   90.00
_cell.angle_beta   90.00
_cell.angle_gamma   90.00
#
_symmetry.space_group_name_H-M   'P 1'
#
loop_
_entity.id
_entity.type
_entity.pdbx_description
1 polymer ?
#
loop_
_entity_poly.entity_id
_entity_poly.type
_entity_poly.pdbx_seq_one_letter_code
_entity_poly.pdbx_strand_id
1 'polypeptide(L)'
;MTGTDTITPEAPDYDDFAATYAAANDDSLFNAWYARPEMLRLAGDVRGKRVLDAGCGHGPLMVAMRDRGAVVAGFDLSPAMIDIAADRLGSDSDIRVADLSAPLPYDDDVFDVVTCSLALHYVQDWAPALAELRRVLKPGGRLVVAIIHPFVYAFCYQDEDYFALTRYSEDYEHDGATFTLTYWHRPLQDVISAFLDAGLVITSATEPEADPDTPPELLPPEGHRFICFLFFALESP
;
A
#
# COMPACT_ATOMS: atom_id res chain seq x y z
N MET A 1 -35.87 2.30 -21.70
CA MET A 1 -34.58 1.65 -21.97
C MET A 1 -33.53 2.55 -21.36
N THR A 2 -33.21 2.31 -20.10
CA THR A 2 -32.18 3.03 -19.36
C THR A 2 -30.96 2.13 -19.35
N GLY A 3 -29.96 2.51 -20.14
CA GLY A 3 -28.66 1.87 -20.12
C GLY A 3 -28.00 2.14 -18.77
N THR A 4 -27.78 1.10 -17.99
CA THR A 4 -26.86 1.11 -16.88
C THR A 4 -25.46 1.06 -17.48
N ASP A 5 -24.82 2.22 -17.62
CA ASP A 5 -23.38 2.28 -17.83
C ASP A 5 -22.74 1.66 -16.58
N THR A 6 -22.27 0.43 -16.72
CA THR A 6 -21.33 -0.18 -15.78
C THR A 6 -20.02 0.57 -15.96
N ILE A 7 -19.81 1.58 -15.11
CA ILE A 7 -18.49 2.19 -14.95
C ILE A 7 -17.62 1.12 -14.31
N THR A 8 -16.80 0.47 -15.11
CA THR A 8 -15.66 -0.31 -14.63
C THR A 8 -14.78 0.68 -13.86
N PRO A 9 -14.45 0.45 -12.58
CA PRO A 9 -13.54 1.32 -11.87
C PRO A 9 -12.16 1.17 -12.52
N GLU A 10 -11.77 2.11 -13.37
CA GLU A 10 -10.39 2.22 -13.80
C GLU A 10 -9.56 2.58 -12.56
N ALA A 11 -8.65 1.69 -12.18
CA ALA A 11 -7.55 2.04 -11.29
C ALA A 11 -6.76 3.21 -11.94
N PRO A 12 -6.16 4.12 -11.15
CA PRO A 12 -5.38 5.20 -11.73
C PRO A 12 -4.35 4.62 -12.70
N ASP A 13 -4.32 5.17 -13.91
CA ASP A 13 -3.38 4.74 -14.93
C ASP A 13 -1.99 5.30 -14.59
N TYR A 14 -1.26 4.55 -13.75
CA TYR A 14 0.11 4.90 -13.37
C TYR A 14 1.09 4.83 -14.54
N ASP A 15 0.72 4.20 -15.65
CA ASP A 15 1.63 4.01 -16.80
C ASP A 15 2.01 5.35 -17.44
N ASP A 16 1.08 6.33 -17.48
CA ASP A 16 1.31 7.62 -18.11
C ASP A 16 2.31 8.50 -17.33
N PHE A 17 2.50 8.27 -16.02
CA PHE A 17 3.36 9.09 -15.15
C PHE A 17 4.27 8.29 -14.23
N ALA A 18 4.47 7.00 -14.47
CA ALA A 18 5.22 6.08 -13.61
C ALA A 18 6.62 6.60 -13.23
N ALA A 19 7.39 7.09 -14.20
CA ALA A 19 8.74 7.58 -13.95
C ALA A 19 8.76 8.84 -13.07
N THR A 20 7.84 9.77 -13.32
CA THR A 20 7.68 11.02 -12.54
C THR A 20 7.23 10.70 -11.11
N TYR A 21 6.26 9.81 -10.96
CA TYR A 21 5.78 9.34 -9.67
C TYR A 21 6.88 8.62 -8.88
N ALA A 22 7.63 7.72 -9.52
CA ALA A 22 8.73 7.00 -8.89
C ALA A 22 9.80 7.96 -8.35
N ALA A 23 10.22 8.95 -9.17
CA ALA A 23 11.19 9.95 -8.76
C ALA A 23 10.68 10.81 -7.59
N ALA A 24 9.40 11.23 -7.64
CA ALA A 24 8.78 12.01 -6.57
C ALA A 24 8.70 11.25 -5.25
N ASN A 25 8.47 9.94 -5.29
CA ASN A 25 8.28 9.12 -4.09
C ASN A 25 9.56 8.58 -3.47
N ASP A 26 10.67 8.56 -4.20
CA ASP A 26 11.93 8.02 -3.69
C ASP A 26 12.40 8.76 -2.43
N ASP A 27 12.24 10.10 -2.39
CA ASP A 27 12.67 10.98 -1.31
C ASP A 27 11.52 11.73 -0.61
N SER A 28 10.26 11.41 -0.92
CA SER A 28 9.12 12.12 -0.34
C SER A 28 8.99 11.87 1.17
N LEU A 29 8.54 12.89 1.90
CA LEU A 29 8.21 12.76 3.32
C LEU A 29 7.33 11.53 3.58
N PHE A 30 6.25 11.38 2.83
CA PHE A 30 5.21 10.39 3.10
C PHE A 30 5.66 8.96 2.81
N ASN A 31 6.42 8.74 1.73
CA ASN A 31 6.83 7.38 1.35
C ASN A 31 8.20 7.01 1.92
N ALA A 32 9.20 7.89 1.77
CA ALA A 32 10.58 7.57 2.16
C ALA A 32 10.81 7.68 3.66
N TRP A 33 10.24 8.72 4.30
CA TRP A 33 10.55 9.11 5.66
C TRP A 33 9.44 8.81 6.67
N TYR A 34 8.28 8.36 6.21
CA TYR A 34 7.15 8.03 7.08
C TYR A 34 6.66 6.58 6.86
N ALA A 35 6.18 6.23 5.65
CA ALA A 35 5.59 4.92 5.42
C ALA A 35 6.64 3.80 5.42
N ARG A 36 7.71 3.93 4.63
CA ARG A 36 8.71 2.86 4.47
C ARG A 36 9.39 2.46 5.77
N PRO A 37 9.87 3.37 6.63
CA PRO A 37 10.45 3.03 7.93
C PRO A 37 9.49 2.22 8.80
N GLU A 38 8.22 2.61 8.88
CA GLU A 38 7.23 1.93 9.70
C GLU A 38 6.86 0.56 9.15
N MET A 39 6.68 0.43 7.82
CA MET A 39 6.46 -0.85 7.17
C MET A 39 7.57 -1.85 7.48
N LEU A 40 8.83 -1.39 7.42
CA LEU A 40 10.00 -2.21 7.75
C LEU A 40 10.06 -2.58 9.22
N ARG A 41 9.71 -1.65 10.11
CA ARG A 41 9.65 -1.89 11.56
C ARG A 41 8.60 -2.95 11.90
N LEU A 42 7.40 -2.85 11.31
CA LEU A 42 6.30 -3.78 11.53
C LEU A 42 6.55 -5.16 10.89
N ALA A 43 7.24 -5.21 9.74
CA ALA A 43 7.66 -6.46 9.13
C ALA A 43 8.62 -7.27 10.02
N GLY A 44 9.40 -6.57 10.87
CA GLY A 44 10.35 -7.17 11.80
C GLY A 44 11.57 -7.78 11.12
N ASP A 45 12.13 -8.86 11.70
CA ASP A 45 13.25 -9.56 11.07
C ASP A 45 12.78 -10.39 9.87
N VAL A 46 13.22 -9.97 8.68
CA VAL A 46 12.89 -10.60 7.40
C VAL A 46 14.04 -11.43 6.82
N ARG A 47 15.15 -11.57 7.52
CA ARG A 47 16.33 -12.30 7.05
C ARG A 47 16.00 -13.77 6.76
N GLY A 48 16.24 -14.17 5.50
CA GLY A 48 15.94 -15.51 5.02
C GLY A 48 14.45 -15.83 4.83
N LYS A 49 13.55 -14.87 5.11
CA LYS A 49 12.11 -15.02 4.90
C LYS A 49 11.73 -14.72 3.44
N ARG A 50 10.67 -15.39 2.99
CA ARG A 50 9.99 -15.05 1.73
C ARG A 50 9.00 -13.94 2.00
N VAL A 51 9.16 -12.80 1.32
CA VAL A 51 8.33 -11.60 1.47
C VAL A 51 7.66 -11.28 0.14
N LEU A 52 6.34 -11.07 0.18
CA LEU A 52 5.56 -10.55 -0.94
C LEU A 52 5.25 -9.08 -0.68
N ASP A 53 5.49 -8.21 -1.67
CA ASP A 53 5.02 -6.82 -1.65
C ASP A 53 3.84 -6.66 -2.62
N ALA A 54 2.65 -6.49 -2.08
CA ALA A 54 1.39 -6.40 -2.81
C ALA A 54 1.09 -4.93 -3.15
N GLY A 55 1.06 -4.60 -4.45
CA GLY A 55 1.06 -3.22 -4.93
C GLY A 55 2.45 -2.59 -4.72
N CYS A 56 3.48 -3.25 -5.24
CA CYS A 56 4.88 -2.89 -4.95
C CYS A 56 5.34 -1.58 -5.63
N GLY A 57 4.56 -1.05 -6.57
CA GLY A 57 4.93 0.10 -7.36
C GLY A 57 6.30 -0.10 -8.02
N HIS A 58 7.13 0.92 -7.97
CA HIS A 58 8.50 0.91 -8.49
C HIS A 58 9.53 0.20 -7.58
N GLY A 59 9.10 -0.55 -6.55
CA GLY A 59 9.88 -1.50 -5.77
C GLY A 59 10.76 -0.99 -4.62
N PRO A 60 10.62 0.22 -4.07
CA PRO A 60 11.53 0.74 -3.04
C PRO A 60 11.47 -0.05 -1.72
N LEU A 61 10.30 -0.52 -1.31
CA LEU A 61 10.14 -1.35 -0.11
C LEU A 61 10.75 -2.74 -0.32
N MET A 62 10.59 -3.33 -1.51
CA MET A 62 11.23 -4.59 -1.88
C MET A 62 12.76 -4.51 -1.81
N VAL A 63 13.36 -3.43 -2.34
CA VAL A 63 14.80 -3.18 -2.23
C VAL A 63 15.24 -3.14 -0.77
N ALA A 64 14.54 -2.37 0.05
CA ALA A 64 14.87 -2.23 1.47
C ALA A 64 14.74 -3.55 2.27
N MET A 65 13.81 -4.43 1.88
CA MET A 65 13.66 -5.78 2.48
C MET A 65 14.72 -6.75 1.97
N ARG A 66 15.03 -6.74 0.67
CA ARG A 66 16.12 -7.54 0.10
C ARG A 66 17.45 -7.21 0.78
N ASP A 67 17.73 -5.93 0.99
CA ASP A 67 18.98 -5.48 1.63
C ASP A 67 19.05 -5.90 3.12
N ARG A 68 17.90 -6.25 3.73
CA ARG A 68 17.80 -6.90 5.05
C ARG A 68 17.86 -8.43 4.98
N GLY A 69 18.09 -9.00 3.79
CA GLY A 69 18.27 -10.42 3.58
C GLY A 69 16.99 -11.21 3.33
N ALA A 70 15.88 -10.56 2.97
CA ALA A 70 14.67 -11.23 2.52
C ALA A 70 14.81 -11.78 1.10
N VAL A 71 14.06 -12.85 0.80
CA VAL A 71 13.76 -13.29 -0.57
C VAL A 71 12.46 -12.62 -0.99
N VAL A 72 12.56 -11.62 -1.86
CA VAL A 72 11.42 -10.76 -2.20
C VAL A 72 10.73 -11.22 -3.48
N ALA A 73 9.41 -11.12 -3.47
CA ALA A 73 8.52 -11.16 -4.63
C ALA A 73 7.60 -9.94 -4.57
N GLY A 74 7.02 -9.53 -5.69
CA GLY A 74 6.10 -8.42 -5.71
C GLY A 74 5.19 -8.43 -6.93
N PHE A 75 4.11 -7.68 -6.83
CA PHE A 75 3.25 -7.41 -7.98
C PHE A 75 2.66 -6.00 -7.90
N ASP A 76 2.35 -5.47 -9.06
CA ASP A 76 1.61 -4.21 -9.22
C ASP A 76 0.67 -4.32 -10.42
N LEU A 77 -0.35 -3.48 -10.45
CA LEU A 77 -1.28 -3.42 -11.57
C LEU A 77 -0.65 -2.75 -12.80
N SER A 78 0.26 -1.78 -12.58
CA SER A 78 0.93 -0.99 -13.63
C SER A 78 2.13 -1.73 -14.21
N PRO A 79 2.12 -2.10 -15.51
CA PRO A 79 3.29 -2.62 -16.21
C PRO A 79 4.49 -1.67 -16.14
N ALA A 80 4.28 -0.35 -16.25
CA ALA A 80 5.36 0.62 -16.20
C ALA A 80 6.03 0.67 -14.82
N MET A 81 5.27 0.52 -13.72
CA MET A 81 5.85 0.37 -12.38
C MET A 81 6.66 -0.91 -12.24
N ILE A 82 6.17 -2.02 -12.80
CA ILE A 82 6.88 -3.31 -12.80
C ILE A 82 8.19 -3.22 -13.56
N ASP A 83 8.25 -2.54 -14.70
CA ASP A 83 9.47 -2.34 -15.47
C ASP A 83 10.51 -1.56 -14.63
N ILE A 84 10.13 -0.50 -13.93
CA ILE A 84 11.02 0.26 -13.05
C ILE A 84 11.50 -0.61 -11.87
N ALA A 85 10.58 -1.39 -11.26
CA ALA A 85 10.92 -2.30 -10.17
C ALA A 85 11.92 -3.39 -10.61
N ALA A 86 11.74 -3.95 -11.82
CA ALA A 86 12.64 -4.94 -12.41
C ALA A 86 14.04 -4.36 -12.66
N ASP A 87 14.14 -3.12 -13.13
CA ASP A 87 15.43 -2.44 -13.30
C ASP A 87 16.17 -2.24 -11.96
N ARG A 88 15.42 -1.98 -10.87
CA ARG A 88 16.00 -1.80 -9.52
C ARG A 88 16.43 -3.10 -8.85
N LEU A 89 15.66 -4.16 -9.04
CA LEU A 89 15.84 -5.43 -8.33
C LEU A 89 16.64 -6.46 -9.14
N GLY A 90 16.75 -6.25 -10.44
CA GLY A 90 17.39 -7.17 -11.40
C GLY A 90 16.38 -8.10 -12.06
N SER A 91 16.71 -8.56 -13.27
CA SER A 91 15.85 -9.35 -14.15
C SER A 91 15.43 -10.73 -13.59
N ASP A 92 16.11 -11.22 -12.56
CA ASP A 92 15.84 -12.52 -11.93
C ASP A 92 14.86 -12.40 -10.75
N SER A 93 14.35 -11.19 -10.47
CA SER A 93 13.39 -10.95 -9.40
C SER A 93 11.99 -11.45 -9.76
N ASP A 94 11.29 -12.07 -8.81
CA ASP A 94 9.90 -12.53 -8.97
C ASP A 94 8.93 -11.34 -8.84
N ILE A 95 8.82 -10.57 -9.94
CA ILE A 95 7.96 -9.39 -10.00
C ILE A 95 6.97 -9.59 -11.15
N ARG A 96 5.68 -9.32 -10.90
CA ARG A 96 4.60 -9.65 -11.83
C ARG A 96 3.60 -8.52 -11.97
N VAL A 97 3.01 -8.39 -13.17
CA VAL A 97 1.80 -7.57 -13.33
C VAL A 97 0.63 -8.39 -12.82
N ALA A 98 -0.07 -7.89 -11.80
CA ALA A 98 -1.28 -8.53 -11.25
C ALA A 98 -2.17 -7.51 -10.56
N ASP A 99 -3.47 -7.83 -10.50
CA ASP A 99 -4.50 -7.02 -9.83
C ASP A 99 -4.76 -7.57 -8.43
N LEU A 100 -4.65 -6.70 -7.42
CA LEU A 100 -4.95 -7.03 -6.02
C LEU A 100 -6.42 -7.46 -5.82
N SER A 101 -7.32 -7.05 -6.70
CA SER A 101 -8.75 -7.43 -6.67
C SER A 101 -9.04 -8.78 -7.34
N ALA A 102 -8.04 -9.45 -7.91
CA ALA A 102 -8.15 -10.71 -8.64
C ALA A 102 -7.34 -11.83 -7.95
N PRO A 103 -7.54 -13.11 -8.32
CA PRO A 103 -6.70 -14.19 -7.81
C PRO A 103 -5.22 -13.96 -8.10
N LEU A 104 -4.40 -14.01 -7.06
CA LEU A 104 -2.96 -13.75 -7.16
C LEU A 104 -2.22 -14.93 -7.79
N PRO A 105 -1.19 -14.68 -8.64
CA PRO A 105 -0.46 -15.73 -9.35
C PRO A 105 0.60 -16.41 -8.46
N TYR A 106 0.25 -16.73 -7.21
CA TYR A 106 1.09 -17.40 -6.24
C TYR A 106 0.33 -18.57 -5.59
N ASP A 107 1.06 -19.60 -5.19
CA ASP A 107 0.51 -20.74 -4.47
C ASP A 107 0.11 -20.37 -3.03
N ASP A 108 -0.69 -21.23 -2.39
CA ASP A 108 -1.08 -21.10 -0.99
C ASP A 108 0.16 -21.26 -0.08
N ASP A 109 0.17 -20.59 1.06
CA ASP A 109 1.14 -20.77 2.14
C ASP A 109 2.62 -20.58 1.73
N VAL A 110 2.89 -19.63 0.83
CA VAL A 110 4.24 -19.42 0.28
C VAL A 110 5.04 -18.39 1.07
N PHE A 111 4.40 -17.33 1.57
CA PHE A 111 5.10 -16.19 2.14
C PHE A 111 5.08 -16.16 3.66
N ASP A 112 6.21 -15.83 4.26
CA ASP A 112 6.35 -15.62 5.70
C ASP A 112 5.81 -14.24 6.11
N VAL A 113 5.95 -13.25 5.21
CA VAL A 113 5.46 -11.88 5.37
C VAL A 113 4.85 -11.40 4.05
N VAL A 114 3.72 -10.72 4.14
CA VAL A 114 3.14 -9.95 3.04
C VAL A 114 3.09 -8.50 3.47
N THR A 115 3.50 -7.58 2.60
CA THR A 115 3.34 -6.14 2.77
C THR A 115 2.33 -5.62 1.76
N CYS A 116 1.49 -4.68 2.18
CA CYS A 116 0.57 -3.95 1.31
C CYS A 116 0.63 -2.47 1.72
N SER A 117 1.58 -1.75 1.11
CA SER A 117 1.86 -0.37 1.46
C SER A 117 1.12 0.58 0.53
N LEU A 118 0.11 1.27 1.05
CA LEU A 118 -0.65 2.30 0.33
C LEU A 118 -1.29 1.80 -0.98
N ALA A 119 -1.74 0.54 -1.01
CA ALA A 119 -2.39 -0.08 -2.17
C ALA A 119 -3.87 -0.42 -1.93
N LEU A 120 -4.26 -0.86 -0.72
CA LEU A 120 -5.64 -1.25 -0.44
C LEU A 120 -6.67 -0.13 -0.63
N HIS A 121 -6.31 1.13 -0.44
CA HIS A 121 -7.24 2.24 -0.61
C HIS A 121 -7.63 2.51 -2.08
N TYR A 122 -7.00 1.84 -3.05
CA TYR A 122 -7.46 1.83 -4.45
C TYR A 122 -8.55 0.78 -4.70
N VAL A 123 -8.72 -0.18 -3.79
CA VAL A 123 -9.66 -1.29 -3.93
C VAL A 123 -10.99 -0.98 -3.25
N GLN A 124 -12.11 -1.09 -4.00
CA GLN A 124 -13.44 -0.87 -3.45
C GLN A 124 -13.88 -2.00 -2.52
N ASP A 125 -13.75 -3.25 -2.95
CA ASP A 125 -14.09 -4.43 -2.16
C ASP A 125 -12.83 -5.10 -1.63
N TRP A 126 -12.61 -5.01 -0.32
CA TRP A 126 -11.44 -5.60 0.33
C TRP A 126 -11.56 -7.09 0.58
N ALA A 127 -12.77 -7.66 0.58
CA ALA A 127 -12.96 -9.06 0.96
C ALA A 127 -12.18 -10.03 0.06
N PRO A 128 -12.27 -9.98 -1.30
CA PRO A 128 -11.47 -10.85 -2.15
C PRO A 128 -9.97 -10.56 -2.05
N ALA A 129 -9.56 -9.28 -1.96
CA ALA A 129 -8.16 -8.91 -1.83
C ALA A 129 -7.53 -9.47 -0.55
N LEU A 130 -8.19 -9.28 0.59
CA LEU A 130 -7.71 -9.79 1.88
C LEU A 130 -7.73 -11.32 1.96
N ALA A 131 -8.71 -11.98 1.31
CA ALA A 131 -8.73 -13.44 1.21
C ALA A 131 -7.50 -13.95 0.44
N GLU A 132 -7.12 -13.33 -0.66
CA GLU A 132 -5.94 -13.70 -1.45
C GLU A 132 -4.64 -13.40 -0.70
N LEU A 133 -4.50 -12.22 -0.07
CA LEU A 133 -3.33 -11.90 0.76
C LEU A 133 -3.16 -12.89 1.92
N ARG A 134 -4.28 -13.35 2.53
CA ARG A 134 -4.24 -14.39 3.56
C ARG A 134 -3.91 -15.75 2.97
N ARG A 135 -4.46 -16.13 1.81
CA ARG A 135 -4.21 -17.43 1.16
C ARG A 135 -2.73 -17.66 0.87
N VAL A 136 -2.03 -16.64 0.39
CA VAL A 136 -0.61 -16.74 0.05
C VAL A 136 0.31 -16.69 1.27
N LEU A 137 -0.19 -16.24 2.45
CA LEU A 137 0.53 -16.27 3.71
C LEU A 137 0.56 -17.68 4.31
N LYS A 138 1.70 -18.06 4.85
CA LYS A 138 1.82 -19.26 5.69
C LYS A 138 0.99 -19.11 6.97
N PRO A 139 0.52 -20.22 7.56
CA PRO A 139 0.00 -20.19 8.94
C PRO A 139 1.03 -19.57 9.89
N GLY A 140 0.59 -18.62 10.71
CA GLY A 140 1.47 -17.78 11.55
C GLY A 140 2.25 -16.69 10.78
N GLY A 141 2.01 -16.55 9.48
CA GLY A 141 2.60 -15.49 8.65
C GLY A 141 2.02 -14.12 8.98
N ARG A 142 2.76 -13.08 8.63
CA ARG A 142 2.43 -11.69 8.98
C ARG A 142 2.03 -10.89 7.75
N LEU A 143 0.89 -10.21 7.83
CA LEU A 143 0.48 -9.16 6.89
C LEU A 143 0.74 -7.79 7.51
N VAL A 144 1.47 -6.92 6.81
CA VAL A 144 1.70 -5.52 7.20
C VAL A 144 1.02 -4.61 6.19
N VAL A 145 0.14 -3.75 6.66
CA VAL A 145 -0.68 -2.87 5.82
C VAL A 145 -0.48 -1.42 6.21
N ALA A 146 -0.33 -0.56 5.21
CA ALA A 146 -0.45 0.90 5.35
C ALA A 146 -1.61 1.39 4.48
N ILE A 147 -2.46 2.24 5.04
CA ILE A 147 -3.56 2.91 4.34
C ILE A 147 -3.56 4.40 4.62
N ILE A 148 -4.21 5.19 3.78
CA ILE A 148 -4.56 6.58 4.13
C ILE A 148 -5.38 6.52 5.42
N HIS A 149 -5.00 7.31 6.42
CA HIS A 149 -5.70 7.31 7.69
C HIS A 149 -7.16 7.79 7.49
N PRO A 150 -8.17 7.04 7.95
CA PRO A 150 -9.57 7.40 7.72
C PRO A 150 -9.94 8.82 8.20
N PHE A 151 -9.26 9.33 9.23
CA PHE A 151 -9.50 10.70 9.71
C PHE A 151 -8.97 11.79 8.78
N VAL A 152 -8.01 11.49 7.89
CA VAL A 152 -7.58 12.47 6.87
C VAL A 152 -8.77 12.85 5.99
N TYR A 153 -9.58 11.88 5.57
CA TYR A 153 -10.80 12.15 4.82
C TYR A 153 -11.76 13.06 5.60
N ALA A 154 -12.01 12.75 6.88
CA ALA A 154 -12.89 13.57 7.73
C ALA A 154 -12.39 15.01 7.92
N PHE A 155 -11.07 15.24 7.91
CA PHE A 155 -10.51 16.59 8.01
C PHE A 155 -10.59 17.37 6.70
N CYS A 156 -10.36 16.68 5.57
CA CYS A 156 -10.35 17.31 4.24
C CYS A 156 -11.77 17.53 3.68
N TYR A 157 -12.72 16.63 4.00
CA TYR A 157 -14.06 16.59 3.43
C TYR A 157 -15.12 16.68 4.55
N GLN A 158 -15.15 17.81 5.26
CA GLN A 158 -15.97 18.00 6.47
C GLN A 158 -17.48 17.96 6.24
N ASP A 159 -17.93 18.23 5.01
CA ASP A 159 -19.35 18.20 4.62
C ASP A 159 -19.80 16.82 4.12
N GLU A 160 -18.88 15.86 4.01
CA GLU A 160 -19.16 14.51 3.55
C GLU A 160 -19.43 13.54 4.72
N ASP A 161 -20.18 12.47 4.44
CA ASP A 161 -20.47 11.44 5.44
C ASP A 161 -19.23 10.54 5.66
N TYR A 162 -18.56 10.72 6.79
CA TYR A 162 -17.42 9.88 7.20
C TYR A 162 -17.77 8.37 7.24
N PHE A 163 -19.01 8.01 7.53
CA PHE A 163 -19.42 6.60 7.66
C PHE A 163 -19.77 5.94 6.34
N ALA A 164 -19.81 6.69 5.25
CA ALA A 164 -20.03 6.15 3.91
C ALA A 164 -18.72 5.64 3.27
N LEU A 165 -18.80 4.51 2.57
CA LEU A 165 -17.76 4.08 1.63
C LEU A 165 -17.81 5.00 0.42
N THR A 166 -16.86 5.91 0.27
CA THR A 166 -16.91 6.99 -0.73
C THR A 166 -15.68 6.97 -1.64
N ARG A 167 -15.91 7.06 -2.95
CA ARG A 167 -14.86 7.26 -3.95
C ARG A 167 -14.58 8.76 -4.07
N TYR A 168 -13.30 9.14 -3.98
CA TYR A 168 -12.85 10.51 -4.12
C TYR A 168 -11.53 10.59 -4.89
N SER A 169 -11.22 11.76 -5.43
CA SER A 169 -10.02 11.97 -6.23
C SER A 169 -9.27 13.20 -5.74
N GLU A 170 -7.96 13.15 -5.81
CA GLU A 170 -7.06 14.25 -5.47
C GLU A 170 -6.07 14.48 -6.62
N ASP A 171 -5.81 15.75 -6.90
CA ASP A 171 -4.84 16.17 -7.89
C ASP A 171 -3.49 16.44 -7.22
N TYR A 172 -2.44 15.91 -7.83
CA TYR A 172 -1.06 16.07 -7.39
C TYR A 172 -0.27 16.79 -8.47
N GLU A 173 0.58 17.74 -8.06
CA GLU A 173 1.49 18.43 -8.95
C GLU A 173 2.94 18.01 -8.67
N HIS A 174 3.66 17.62 -9.70
CA HIS A 174 5.10 17.37 -9.62
C HIS A 174 5.78 17.75 -10.93
N ASP A 175 6.83 18.56 -10.85
CA ASP A 175 7.61 19.07 -11.99
C ASP A 175 6.77 19.68 -13.12
N GLY A 176 5.65 20.34 -12.75
CA GLY A 176 4.75 21.00 -13.69
C GLY A 176 3.78 20.04 -14.41
N ALA A 177 3.77 18.75 -14.06
CA ALA A 177 2.75 17.80 -14.45
C ALA A 177 1.71 17.64 -13.34
N THR A 178 0.43 17.58 -13.72
CA THR A 178 -0.67 17.25 -12.79
C THR A 178 -1.14 15.83 -13.09
N PHE A 179 -1.31 15.02 -12.03
CA PHE A 179 -1.91 13.69 -12.13
C PHE A 179 -2.98 13.52 -11.05
N THR A 180 -4.05 12.82 -11.38
CA THR A 180 -5.18 12.59 -10.48
C THR A 180 -5.12 11.17 -9.95
N LEU A 181 -5.12 11.02 -8.63
CA LEU A 181 -5.26 9.71 -7.98
C LEU A 181 -6.65 9.58 -7.39
N THR A 182 -7.24 8.40 -7.55
CA THR A 182 -8.60 8.11 -7.08
C THR A 182 -8.56 7.02 -6.02
N TYR A 183 -9.18 7.31 -4.89
CA TYR A 183 -9.16 6.47 -3.70
C TYR A 183 -10.57 6.10 -3.25
N TRP A 184 -10.64 5.09 -2.39
CA TRP A 184 -11.83 4.76 -1.62
C TRP A 184 -11.60 5.11 -0.16
N HIS A 185 -12.35 6.12 0.34
CA HIS A 185 -12.49 6.32 1.77
C HIS A 185 -13.28 5.17 2.40
N ARG A 186 -12.78 4.67 3.53
CA ARG A 186 -13.43 3.64 4.34
C ARG A 186 -13.35 4.06 5.81
N PRO A 187 -14.47 4.10 6.57
CA PRO A 187 -14.42 4.45 7.97
C PRO A 187 -13.61 3.43 8.78
N LEU A 188 -13.00 3.86 9.87
CA LEU A 188 -12.09 3.02 10.67
C LEU A 188 -12.73 1.72 11.14
N GLN A 189 -14.02 1.75 11.52
CA GLN A 189 -14.73 0.53 11.92
C GLN A 189 -14.78 -0.51 10.80
N ASP A 190 -14.99 -0.09 9.55
CA ASP A 190 -15.07 -1.00 8.41
C ASP A 190 -13.69 -1.51 7.99
N VAL A 191 -12.63 -0.71 8.20
CA VAL A 191 -11.25 -1.17 8.06
C VAL A 191 -10.96 -2.32 9.02
N ILE A 192 -11.28 -2.13 10.31
CA ILE A 192 -11.07 -3.16 11.34
C ILE A 192 -11.92 -4.40 11.05
N SER A 193 -13.20 -4.22 10.72
CA SER A 193 -14.12 -5.32 10.42
C SER A 193 -13.63 -6.13 9.23
N ALA A 194 -13.16 -5.49 8.14
CA ALA A 194 -12.65 -6.19 6.97
C ALA A 194 -11.48 -7.14 7.29
N PHE A 195 -10.54 -6.73 8.16
CA PHE A 195 -9.46 -7.60 8.59
C PHE A 195 -9.94 -8.78 9.41
N LEU A 196 -10.86 -8.54 10.36
CA LEU A 196 -11.43 -9.59 11.22
C LEU A 196 -12.26 -10.58 10.41
N ASP A 197 -13.09 -10.09 9.48
CA ASP A 197 -13.94 -10.93 8.61
C ASP A 197 -13.09 -11.78 7.65
N ALA A 198 -11.91 -11.29 7.25
CA ALA A 198 -10.92 -12.09 6.52
C ALA A 198 -10.24 -13.17 7.40
N GLY A 199 -10.53 -13.22 8.70
CA GLY A 199 -9.93 -14.16 9.65
C GLY A 199 -8.50 -13.83 10.04
N LEU A 200 -8.09 -12.56 9.89
CA LEU A 200 -6.79 -12.05 10.32
C LEU A 200 -6.88 -11.54 11.77
N VAL A 201 -5.80 -11.65 12.51
CA VAL A 201 -5.68 -11.14 13.89
C VAL A 201 -4.85 -9.86 13.90
N ILE A 202 -5.45 -8.75 14.32
CA ILE A 202 -4.73 -7.48 14.46
C ILE A 202 -3.81 -7.58 15.68
N THR A 203 -2.50 -7.55 15.47
CA THR A 203 -1.48 -7.59 16.53
C THR A 203 -0.93 -6.22 16.87
N SER A 204 -1.03 -5.27 15.94
CA SER A 204 -0.64 -3.87 16.17
C SER A 204 -1.41 -2.95 15.24
N ALA A 205 -1.75 -1.75 15.74
CA ALA A 205 -2.20 -0.61 14.95
C ALA A 205 -1.38 0.60 15.39
N THR A 206 -0.77 1.33 14.44
CA THR A 206 0.17 2.41 14.77
C THR A 206 -0.03 3.65 13.90
N GLU A 207 0.20 4.80 14.52
CA GLU A 207 0.31 6.14 13.94
C GLU A 207 1.72 6.66 14.30
N PRO A 208 2.75 6.32 13.50
CA PRO A 208 4.13 6.64 13.85
C PRO A 208 4.44 8.13 13.75
N GLU A 209 5.58 8.52 14.27
CA GLU A 209 6.25 9.75 13.89
C GLU A 209 7.03 9.54 12.58
N ALA A 210 7.29 10.63 11.83
CA ALA A 210 8.25 10.57 10.74
C ALA A 210 9.64 10.16 11.25
N ASP A 211 10.44 9.55 10.38
CA ASP A 211 11.78 9.12 10.72
C ASP A 211 12.57 10.26 11.38
N PRO A 212 13.30 10.03 12.48
CA PRO A 212 14.10 11.08 13.15
C PRO A 212 15.13 11.75 12.24
N ASP A 213 15.58 11.05 11.21
CA ASP A 213 16.56 11.56 10.24
C ASP A 213 15.89 12.30 9.05
N THR A 214 14.55 12.53 9.12
CA THR A 214 13.82 13.29 8.08
C THR A 214 14.41 14.69 7.92
N PRO A 215 14.75 15.10 6.68
CA PRO A 215 15.20 16.46 6.40
C PRO A 215 14.20 17.50 6.94
N PRO A 216 14.66 18.50 7.72
CA PRO A 216 13.77 19.48 8.36
C PRO A 216 12.86 20.24 7.37
N GLU A 217 13.34 20.46 6.14
CA GLU A 217 12.60 21.12 5.06
C GLU A 217 11.40 20.33 4.54
N LEU A 218 11.37 19.03 4.78
CA LEU A 218 10.24 18.16 4.41
C LEU A 218 9.17 18.10 5.50
N LEU A 219 9.52 18.44 6.75
CA LEU A 219 8.59 18.33 7.86
C LEU A 219 7.52 19.43 7.82
N PRO A 220 6.26 19.10 8.16
CA PRO A 220 5.22 20.08 8.36
C PRO A 220 5.52 20.95 9.61
N PRO A 221 4.82 22.09 9.78
CA PRO A 221 5.01 22.95 10.95
C PRO A 221 4.84 22.24 12.30
N GLU A 222 4.04 21.19 12.34
CA GLU A 222 3.78 20.34 13.52
C GLU A 222 4.97 19.45 13.88
N GLY A 223 6.00 19.39 13.03
CA GLY A 223 7.19 18.58 13.22
C GLY A 223 6.99 17.12 12.77
N HIS A 224 7.60 16.16 13.50
CA HIS A 224 7.59 14.75 13.13
C HIS A 224 6.26 14.03 13.34
N ARG A 225 5.33 14.59 14.14
CA ARG A 225 4.06 13.96 14.48
C ARG A 225 2.89 14.63 13.77
N PHE A 226 2.29 13.90 12.85
CA PHE A 226 1.11 14.31 12.10
C PHE A 226 0.26 13.10 11.70
N ILE A 227 -1.03 13.31 11.44
CA ILE A 227 -1.92 12.23 10.98
C ILE A 227 -1.87 12.20 9.45
N CYS A 228 -1.43 11.07 8.90
CA CYS A 228 -1.42 10.84 7.45
C CYS A 228 -1.83 9.41 7.10
N PHE A 229 -1.08 8.42 7.58
CA PHE A 229 -1.34 7.00 7.33
C PHE A 229 -1.61 6.26 8.63
N LEU A 230 -2.36 5.16 8.50
CA LEU A 230 -2.61 4.21 9.57
C LEU A 230 -2.00 2.87 9.18
N PHE A 231 -1.25 2.28 10.10
CA PHE A 231 -0.52 1.04 9.86
C PHE A 231 -1.06 -0.08 10.72
N PHE A 232 -1.07 -1.28 10.17
CA PHE A 232 -1.46 -2.49 10.87
C PHE A 232 -0.42 -3.59 10.68
N ALA A 233 -0.14 -4.32 11.75
CA ALA A 233 0.43 -5.66 11.67
C ALA A 233 -0.66 -6.67 12.04
N LEU A 234 -0.82 -7.68 11.17
CA LEU A 234 -1.82 -8.71 11.32
C LEU A 234 -1.15 -10.08 11.20
N GLU A 235 -1.73 -11.10 11.81
CA GLU A 235 -1.28 -12.48 11.70
C GLU A 235 -2.37 -13.36 11.08
N SER A 236 -1.95 -14.30 10.20
CA SER A 236 -2.77 -15.39 9.70
C SER A 236 -2.68 -16.55 10.71
N PRO A 237 -3.77 -16.87 11.44
CA PRO A 237 -3.75 -17.99 12.40
C PRO A 237 -3.61 -19.35 11.74
#